data_9777446be52306ebd20864f82b57a689
#
_entry.id   9777446be52306ebd20864f82b57a689
#
_cell.length_a   1.000
_cell.length_b   1.000
_cell.length_c   1.000
_cell.angle_alpha   90.00
_cell.angle_beta   90.00
_cell.angle_gamma   90.00
#
_symmetry.space_group_name_H-M   'P 1'
#
loop_
_entity.id
_entity.type
_entity.pdbx_description
1 polymer ?
#
loop_
_entity_poly.entity_id
_entity_poly.type
_entity_poly.pdbx_seq_one_letter_code
_entity_poly.pdbx_strand_id
1 'polypeptide(L)'
;MQGLKLVVPGIRAEARGVCPRFLLLAAICFSTVLLLAAPGFSSEGAVKSPVPPRLSQDASLKQIRSVYKAEYAKAGKRSKAALAAKRSLSEALLKAGTETGDDAVIAYSLFDESRLMAVEAGAVDLALDALSAMIQRYEFDSQDAQFETFQRLAQRVKSPDDIWSLSHAVRVAAQDCYRSDDFDSAEKFIKLVSRTASRSGDKALASSISVLGKKIKALDKIYSAVEKKLKKLTGPAADLELGRYYAFSKGDWKTGLPLLRKGSVGPLAIVAAADLGADRE
;
A
#
# COMPACT_ATOMS: atom_id res chain seq x y z
N MET A 1 50.98 19.80 -35.93
CA MET A 1 50.15 18.85 -35.12
C MET A 1 48.80 19.50 -34.97
N GLN A 2 47.82 19.02 -35.75
CA GLN A 2 46.49 19.61 -35.88
C GLN A 2 45.55 18.98 -34.88
N GLY A 3 44.91 19.81 -34.04
CA GLY A 3 43.87 19.39 -33.11
C GLY A 3 42.50 19.31 -33.80
N LEU A 4 41.91 18.12 -33.73
CA LEU A 4 40.57 17.82 -34.25
C LEU A 4 39.53 18.41 -33.30
N LYS A 5 38.75 19.40 -33.76
CA LYS A 5 37.57 19.92 -33.11
C LYS A 5 36.36 19.04 -33.51
N LEU A 6 35.80 18.29 -32.55
CA LEU A 6 34.52 17.62 -32.74
C LEU A 6 33.38 18.64 -32.48
N VAL A 7 32.65 18.95 -33.54
CA VAL A 7 31.43 19.76 -33.47
C VAL A 7 30.25 18.82 -33.27
N VAL A 8 29.57 18.90 -32.12
CA VAL A 8 28.30 18.18 -31.86
C VAL A 8 27.15 19.13 -32.24
N PRO A 9 26.24 18.75 -33.16
CA PRO A 9 25.10 19.59 -33.51
C PRO A 9 24.05 19.58 -32.42
N GLY A 10 23.51 20.77 -32.13
CA GLY A 10 22.57 21.08 -31.07
C GLY A 10 21.27 20.32 -31.10
N ILE A 11 20.89 19.77 -29.98
CA ILE A 11 19.51 19.40 -29.66
C ILE A 11 18.90 20.57 -28.90
N ARG A 12 18.05 21.34 -29.59
CA ARG A 12 17.14 22.30 -28.96
C ARG A 12 16.06 21.48 -28.23
N ALA A 13 16.17 21.33 -26.94
CA ALA A 13 15.08 20.89 -26.08
C ALA A 13 14.13 22.07 -25.86
N GLU A 14 13.01 22.08 -26.58
CA GLU A 14 11.88 22.92 -26.22
C GLU A 14 11.30 22.43 -24.88
N ALA A 15 11.56 23.19 -23.82
CA ALA A 15 10.94 23.01 -22.51
C ALA A 15 9.48 23.44 -22.60
N ARG A 16 8.58 22.55 -22.97
CA ARG A 16 7.13 22.72 -22.77
C ARG A 16 6.76 22.26 -21.37
N GLY A 17 6.51 23.22 -20.50
CA GLY A 17 5.53 23.16 -19.41
C GLY A 17 5.62 22.00 -18.44
N VAL A 18 6.75 21.79 -17.75
CA VAL A 18 6.78 20.95 -16.56
C VAL A 18 6.26 21.78 -15.38
N CYS A 19 5.09 21.41 -14.88
CA CYS A 19 4.45 22.07 -13.75
C CYS A 19 5.39 22.03 -12.51
N PRO A 20 5.71 23.17 -11.85
CA PRO A 20 6.70 23.23 -10.77
C PRO A 20 6.32 22.43 -9.51
N ARG A 21 5.11 21.90 -9.44
CA ARG A 21 4.65 21.02 -8.35
C ARG A 21 5.29 19.64 -8.35
N PHE A 22 5.80 19.14 -9.48
CA PHE A 22 6.44 17.81 -9.55
C PHE A 22 7.84 17.76 -8.91
N LEU A 23 8.55 18.88 -8.88
CA LEU A 23 9.89 18.94 -8.25
C LEU A 23 9.82 18.96 -6.71
N LEU A 24 8.70 19.39 -6.12
CA LEU A 24 8.56 19.42 -4.65
C LEU A 24 8.24 18.02 -4.07
N LEU A 25 7.47 17.19 -4.78
CA LEU A 25 7.12 15.84 -4.31
C LEU A 25 8.31 14.87 -4.39
N ALA A 26 9.18 15.00 -5.40
CA ALA A 26 10.39 14.19 -5.49
C ALA A 26 11.44 14.57 -4.41
N ALA A 27 11.47 15.83 -3.98
CA ALA A 27 12.36 16.29 -2.92
C ALA A 27 11.93 15.82 -1.51
N ILE A 28 10.61 15.67 -1.29
CA ILE A 28 10.08 15.22 0.00
C ILE A 28 10.34 13.72 0.24
N CYS A 29 10.28 12.90 -0.81
CA CYS A 29 10.60 11.46 -0.69
C CYS A 29 12.09 11.16 -0.49
N PHE A 30 13.01 12.06 -0.86
CA PHE A 30 14.45 11.84 -0.71
C PHE A 30 15.04 12.47 0.56
N SER A 31 14.36 13.43 1.18
CA SER A 31 14.85 14.14 2.37
C SER A 31 14.55 13.45 3.70
N THR A 32 13.72 12.40 3.73
CA THR A 32 13.41 11.66 4.97
C THR A 32 14.34 10.49 5.28
N VAL A 33 15.32 10.21 4.44
CA VAL A 33 16.31 9.12 4.67
C VAL A 33 17.60 9.63 5.34
N LEU A 34 17.80 10.95 5.49
CA LEU A 34 19.01 11.49 6.07
C LEU A 34 18.74 12.34 7.30
N LEU A 35 18.02 11.82 8.30
CA LEU A 35 18.00 12.47 9.61
C LEU A 35 18.10 11.44 10.74
N LEU A 36 19.29 11.47 11.35
CA LEU A 36 19.58 11.02 12.71
C LEU A 36 19.52 9.52 12.98
N ALA A 37 20.65 8.87 12.78
CA ALA A 37 21.07 7.81 13.66
C ALA A 37 21.18 8.39 15.11
N ALA A 38 20.05 8.49 15.81
CA ALA A 38 20.06 8.57 17.25
C ALA A 38 20.17 7.14 17.78
N PRO A 39 21.16 6.80 18.59
CA PRO A 39 21.28 5.50 19.19
C PRO A 39 20.16 5.36 20.24
N GLY A 40 19.25 4.41 20.05
CA GLY A 40 18.40 3.97 21.14
C GLY A 40 16.90 3.93 20.97
N PHE A 41 16.34 4.07 19.75
CA PHE A 41 14.95 3.67 19.51
C PHE A 41 14.93 2.29 18.87
N SER A 42 15.02 1.26 19.69
CA SER A 42 14.43 -0.03 19.36
C SER A 42 12.96 0.22 19.07
N SER A 43 12.51 0.04 17.84
CA SER A 43 11.10 -0.09 17.52
C SER A 43 10.63 -1.44 18.07
N GLU A 44 10.54 -1.59 19.37
CA GLU A 44 9.67 -2.57 19.99
C GLU A 44 8.29 -2.27 19.41
N GLY A 45 7.74 -3.22 18.67
CA GLY A 45 6.50 -3.04 17.95
C GLY A 45 5.42 -2.55 18.93
N ALA A 46 4.98 -1.32 18.73
CA ALA A 46 3.92 -0.76 19.56
C ALA A 46 2.74 -1.74 19.54
N VAL A 47 2.35 -2.23 20.71
CA VAL A 47 1.23 -3.16 20.84
C VAL A 47 -0.02 -2.46 20.31
N LYS A 48 -0.60 -3.02 19.25
CA LYS A 48 -1.82 -2.46 18.67
C LYS A 48 -2.99 -2.65 19.61
N SER A 49 -3.86 -1.67 19.66
CA SER A 49 -5.09 -1.75 20.43
C SER A 49 -6.16 -2.58 19.69
N PRO A 50 -7.01 -3.32 20.40
CA PRO A 50 -8.16 -3.95 19.75
C PRO A 50 -9.12 -2.89 19.24
N VAL A 51 -9.89 -3.23 18.19
CA VAL A 51 -10.94 -2.34 17.69
C VAL A 51 -12.00 -2.14 18.77
N PRO A 52 -12.36 -0.89 19.09
CA PRO A 52 -13.37 -0.62 20.09
C PRO A 52 -14.74 -1.24 19.73
N PRO A 53 -15.53 -1.68 20.74
CA PRO A 53 -16.88 -2.18 20.50
C PRO A 53 -17.78 -1.15 19.81
N ARG A 54 -18.70 -1.60 18.95
CA ARG A 54 -19.60 -0.70 18.17
C ARG A 54 -20.37 0.29 19.04
N LEU A 55 -20.87 -0.11 20.18
CA LEU A 55 -21.60 0.78 21.10
C LEU A 55 -20.73 1.96 21.56
N SER A 56 -19.44 1.69 21.84
CA SER A 56 -18.48 2.72 22.23
C SER A 56 -18.16 3.65 21.05
N GLN A 57 -18.02 3.10 19.84
CA GLN A 57 -17.83 3.87 18.61
C GLN A 57 -19.03 4.80 18.35
N ASP A 58 -20.27 4.30 18.48
CA ASP A 58 -21.49 5.09 18.28
C ASP A 58 -21.60 6.24 19.29
N ALA A 59 -21.22 6.00 20.53
CA ALA A 59 -21.19 7.05 21.57
C ALA A 59 -20.16 8.13 21.24
N SER A 60 -18.93 7.74 20.90
CA SER A 60 -17.86 8.65 20.49
C SER A 60 -18.23 9.44 19.25
N LEU A 61 -18.86 8.79 18.25
CA LEU A 61 -19.29 9.44 17.01
C LEU A 61 -20.36 10.51 17.28
N LYS A 62 -21.28 10.27 18.21
CA LYS A 62 -22.25 11.29 18.63
C LYS A 62 -21.53 12.51 19.25
N GLN A 63 -20.55 12.28 20.08
CA GLN A 63 -19.73 13.34 20.68
C GLN A 63 -18.95 14.13 19.61
N ILE A 64 -18.25 13.44 18.71
CA ILE A 64 -17.52 14.03 17.58
C ILE A 64 -18.46 14.90 16.74
N ARG A 65 -19.64 14.39 16.36
CA ARG A 65 -20.62 15.13 15.57
C ARG A 65 -21.20 16.33 16.31
N SER A 66 -21.23 16.29 17.63
CA SER A 66 -21.63 17.46 18.43
C SER A 66 -20.56 18.56 18.40
N VAL A 67 -19.29 18.19 18.52
CA VAL A 67 -18.16 19.13 18.47
C VAL A 67 -18.03 19.78 17.08
N TYR A 68 -18.09 18.96 16.02
CA TYR A 68 -17.94 19.41 14.63
C TYR A 68 -19.29 19.70 13.92
N LYS A 69 -20.32 20.07 14.70
CA LYS A 69 -21.70 20.26 14.17
C LYS A 69 -21.78 21.22 12.98
N ALA A 70 -21.05 22.33 13.02
CA ALA A 70 -21.05 23.33 11.97
C ALA A 70 -20.39 22.82 10.67
N GLU A 71 -19.31 22.06 10.79
CA GLU A 71 -18.60 21.45 9.69
C GLU A 71 -19.43 20.36 9.02
N TYR A 72 -20.08 19.49 9.80
CA TYR A 72 -21.03 18.49 9.28
C TYR A 72 -22.21 19.15 8.57
N ALA A 73 -22.74 20.25 9.06
CA ALA A 73 -23.82 20.97 8.40
C ALA A 73 -23.40 21.53 7.03
N LYS A 74 -22.15 21.96 6.88
CA LYS A 74 -21.58 22.39 5.58
C LYS A 74 -21.34 21.20 4.67
N ALA A 75 -20.79 20.10 5.19
CA ALA A 75 -20.49 18.86 4.46
C ALA A 75 -21.74 18.11 3.98
N GLY A 76 -22.85 18.21 4.70
CA GLY A 76 -24.11 17.51 4.38
C GLY A 76 -24.87 18.09 3.18
N LYS A 77 -24.51 19.26 2.66
CA LYS A 77 -25.16 19.86 1.50
C LYS A 77 -24.81 19.12 0.20
N ARG A 78 -25.70 19.15 -0.79
CA ARG A 78 -25.44 18.58 -2.13
C ARG A 78 -24.91 19.67 -3.06
N SER A 79 -23.64 20.06 -2.89
CA SER A 79 -23.03 21.10 -3.73
C SER A 79 -21.54 20.82 -3.91
N LYS A 80 -20.90 21.50 -4.89
CA LYS A 80 -19.45 21.45 -5.07
C LYS A 80 -18.70 21.96 -3.82
N ALA A 81 -19.26 22.97 -3.13
CA ALA A 81 -18.72 23.47 -1.88
C ALA A 81 -18.75 22.42 -0.75
N ALA A 82 -19.73 21.53 -0.77
CA ALA A 82 -19.82 20.45 0.21
C ALA A 82 -18.68 19.41 0.08
N LEU A 83 -18.17 19.19 -1.12
CA LEU A 83 -16.99 18.31 -1.31
C LEU A 83 -15.75 18.92 -0.66
N ALA A 84 -15.54 20.24 -0.82
CA ALA A 84 -14.47 20.96 -0.13
C ALA A 84 -14.66 20.92 1.40
N ALA A 85 -15.90 21.12 1.87
CA ALA A 85 -16.21 21.04 3.30
C ALA A 85 -15.97 19.64 3.88
N LYS A 86 -16.29 18.55 3.14
CA LYS A 86 -15.97 17.19 3.54
C LYS A 86 -14.48 16.95 3.63
N ARG A 87 -13.71 17.47 2.67
CA ARG A 87 -12.24 17.39 2.70
C ARG A 87 -11.68 18.08 3.93
N SER A 88 -12.08 19.34 4.18
CA SER A 88 -11.62 20.08 5.36
C SER A 88 -12.03 19.43 6.68
N LEU A 89 -13.24 18.85 6.74
CA LEU A 89 -13.69 18.10 7.93
C LEU A 89 -12.83 16.84 8.11
N SER A 90 -12.55 16.09 7.04
CA SER A 90 -11.66 14.93 7.10
C SER A 90 -10.26 15.29 7.61
N GLU A 91 -9.67 16.39 7.12
CA GLU A 91 -8.37 16.91 7.60
C GLU A 91 -8.40 17.23 9.11
N ALA A 92 -9.45 17.89 9.55
CA ALA A 92 -9.62 18.26 10.96
C ALA A 92 -9.78 17.02 11.86
N LEU A 93 -10.57 16.03 11.42
CA LEU A 93 -10.79 14.79 12.16
C LEU A 93 -9.51 13.94 12.22
N LEU A 94 -8.76 13.83 11.10
CA LEU A 94 -7.49 13.12 11.06
C LEU A 94 -6.47 13.74 12.04
N LYS A 95 -6.36 15.06 12.02
CA LYS A 95 -5.50 15.78 12.93
C LYS A 95 -5.90 15.55 14.40
N ALA A 96 -7.19 15.70 14.72
CA ALA A 96 -7.70 15.44 16.06
C ALA A 96 -7.43 14.00 16.53
N GLY A 97 -7.60 13.01 15.64
CA GLY A 97 -7.30 11.60 15.93
C GLY A 97 -5.82 11.36 16.23
N THR A 98 -4.92 12.07 15.52
CA THR A 98 -3.46 11.99 15.79
C THR A 98 -3.08 12.67 17.10
N GLU A 99 -3.73 13.75 17.45
CA GLU A 99 -3.50 14.50 18.68
C GLU A 99 -4.18 13.87 19.91
N THR A 100 -5.17 13.00 19.70
CA THR A 100 -5.81 12.23 20.76
C THR A 100 -4.85 11.13 21.24
N GLY A 101 -4.25 11.31 22.40
CA GLY A 101 -3.22 10.41 22.95
C GLY A 101 -3.78 9.04 23.33
N ASP A 102 -4.22 8.88 24.60
CA ASP A 102 -4.50 7.56 25.19
C ASP A 102 -5.95 7.06 24.97
N ASP A 103 -6.88 7.90 24.51
CA ASP A 103 -8.26 7.48 24.25
C ASP A 103 -8.37 6.76 22.91
N ALA A 104 -8.14 5.45 22.94
CA ALA A 104 -8.21 4.60 21.76
C ALA A 104 -9.60 4.58 21.11
N VAL A 105 -10.69 4.78 21.87
CA VAL A 105 -12.06 4.74 21.34
C VAL A 105 -12.36 5.99 20.52
N ILE A 106 -12.02 7.15 21.08
CA ILE A 106 -12.21 8.44 20.39
C ILE A 106 -11.29 8.53 19.17
N ALA A 107 -10.02 8.15 19.30
CA ALA A 107 -9.06 8.17 18.19
C ALA A 107 -9.50 7.26 17.02
N TYR A 108 -9.97 6.03 17.31
CA TYR A 108 -10.50 5.15 16.28
C TYR A 108 -11.66 5.78 15.53
N SER A 109 -12.63 6.33 16.27
CA SER A 109 -13.83 6.96 15.70
C SER A 109 -13.49 8.20 14.86
N LEU A 110 -12.48 8.98 15.27
CA LEU A 110 -11.98 10.13 14.52
C LEU A 110 -11.33 9.71 13.20
N PHE A 111 -10.47 8.67 13.22
CA PHE A 111 -9.84 8.16 12.01
C PHE A 111 -10.85 7.54 11.04
N ASP A 112 -11.79 6.74 11.54
CA ASP A 112 -12.79 6.11 10.67
C ASP A 112 -13.72 7.14 10.04
N GLU A 113 -14.20 8.12 10.81
CA GLU A 113 -15.06 9.20 10.28
C GLU A 113 -14.26 10.10 9.31
N SER A 114 -12.97 10.37 9.58
CA SER A 114 -12.07 11.06 8.65
C SER A 114 -11.99 10.30 7.33
N ARG A 115 -11.72 9.00 7.37
CA ARG A 115 -11.67 8.11 6.21
C ARG A 115 -12.96 8.17 5.39
N LEU A 116 -14.11 8.10 6.06
CA LEU A 116 -15.41 8.15 5.40
C LEU A 116 -15.66 9.51 4.73
N MET A 117 -15.34 10.63 5.41
CA MET A 117 -15.48 11.96 4.83
C MET A 117 -14.54 12.18 3.64
N ALA A 118 -13.30 11.70 3.72
CA ALA A 118 -12.34 11.73 2.61
C ALA A 118 -12.84 10.93 1.41
N VAL A 119 -13.34 9.72 1.62
CA VAL A 119 -13.93 8.87 0.58
C VAL A 119 -15.09 9.59 -0.10
N GLU A 120 -16.00 10.20 0.66
CA GLU A 120 -17.12 10.94 0.10
C GLU A 120 -16.69 12.19 -0.67
N ALA A 121 -15.59 12.81 -0.27
CA ALA A 121 -14.98 13.94 -0.99
C ALA A 121 -14.21 13.52 -2.24
N GLY A 122 -13.87 12.23 -2.39
CA GLY A 122 -12.94 11.72 -3.40
C GLY A 122 -11.50 12.10 -3.13
N ALA A 123 -11.16 12.43 -1.88
CA ALA A 123 -9.82 12.84 -1.45
C ALA A 123 -8.98 11.59 -1.13
N VAL A 124 -8.28 11.08 -2.14
CA VAL A 124 -7.55 9.80 -2.05
C VAL A 124 -6.50 9.84 -0.94
N ASP A 125 -5.66 10.86 -0.93
CA ASP A 125 -4.55 10.96 0.02
C ASP A 125 -5.03 10.93 1.48
N LEU A 126 -6.05 11.75 1.80
CA LEU A 126 -6.62 11.79 3.15
C LEU A 126 -7.27 10.48 3.57
N ALA A 127 -7.94 9.79 2.65
CA ALA A 127 -8.54 8.49 2.94
C ALA A 127 -7.48 7.43 3.24
N LEU A 128 -6.35 7.48 2.52
CA LEU A 128 -5.21 6.59 2.75
C LEU A 128 -4.48 6.91 4.05
N ASP A 129 -4.29 8.18 4.38
CA ASP A 129 -3.65 8.61 5.62
C ASP A 129 -4.48 8.17 6.83
N ALA A 130 -5.80 8.38 6.80
CA ALA A 130 -6.70 7.94 7.86
C ALA A 130 -6.69 6.42 8.01
N LEU A 131 -6.76 5.69 6.90
CA LEU A 131 -6.69 4.23 6.90
C LEU A 131 -5.34 3.72 7.44
N SER A 132 -4.24 4.35 7.05
CA SER A 132 -2.89 4.03 7.55
C SER A 132 -2.80 4.22 9.06
N ALA A 133 -3.33 5.34 9.60
CA ALA A 133 -3.36 5.60 11.03
C ALA A 133 -4.16 4.52 11.79
N MET A 134 -5.28 4.06 11.22
CA MET A 134 -6.04 2.95 11.79
C MET A 134 -5.24 1.65 11.80
N ILE A 135 -4.61 1.28 10.67
CA ILE A 135 -3.82 0.04 10.53
C ILE A 135 -2.61 0.03 11.48
N GLN A 136 -2.00 1.18 11.72
CA GLN A 136 -0.87 1.29 12.64
C GLN A 136 -1.25 1.13 14.11
N ARG A 137 -2.42 1.61 14.52
CA ARG A 137 -2.82 1.67 15.93
C ARG A 137 -3.73 0.53 16.37
N TYR A 138 -4.45 -0.13 15.45
CA TYR A 138 -5.50 -1.09 15.82
C TYR A 138 -5.30 -2.45 15.14
N GLU A 139 -5.76 -3.50 15.84
CA GLU A 139 -5.81 -4.86 15.32
C GLU A 139 -7.15 -5.12 14.64
N PHE A 140 -7.17 -5.18 13.32
CA PHE A 140 -8.35 -5.52 12.51
C PHE A 140 -7.94 -6.06 11.14
N ASP A 141 -8.91 -6.60 10.41
CA ASP A 141 -8.67 -7.01 9.03
C ASP A 141 -8.43 -5.79 8.14
N SER A 142 -7.14 -5.50 7.96
CA SER A 142 -6.73 -4.35 7.17
C SER A 142 -7.01 -4.51 5.68
N GLN A 143 -7.09 -5.74 5.16
CA GLN A 143 -7.33 -6.00 3.75
C GLN A 143 -8.78 -5.69 3.36
N ASP A 144 -9.75 -6.11 4.19
CA ASP A 144 -11.15 -5.79 3.96
C ASP A 144 -11.41 -4.28 4.05
N ALA A 145 -10.83 -3.61 5.04
CA ALA A 145 -10.95 -2.14 5.18
C ALA A 145 -10.30 -1.39 4.01
N GLN A 146 -9.13 -1.85 3.52
CA GLN A 146 -8.49 -1.32 2.32
C GLN A 146 -9.37 -1.51 1.10
N PHE A 147 -9.88 -2.72 0.89
CA PHE A 147 -10.70 -3.03 -0.28
C PHE A 147 -11.98 -2.19 -0.31
N GLU A 148 -12.69 -2.07 0.82
CA GLU A 148 -13.87 -1.22 0.93
C GLU A 148 -13.56 0.25 0.62
N THR A 149 -12.49 0.78 1.21
CA THR A 149 -12.07 2.16 1.01
C THR A 149 -11.74 2.42 -0.47
N PHE A 150 -10.93 1.57 -1.08
CA PHE A 150 -10.57 1.69 -2.49
C PHE A 150 -11.76 1.54 -3.43
N GLN A 151 -12.67 0.60 -3.15
CA GLN A 151 -13.87 0.40 -3.95
C GLN A 151 -14.78 1.64 -3.94
N ARG A 152 -14.97 2.26 -2.79
CA ARG A 152 -15.74 3.49 -2.65
C ARG A 152 -15.06 4.68 -3.32
N LEU A 153 -13.73 4.83 -3.15
CA LEU A 153 -12.95 5.87 -3.83
C LEU A 153 -13.03 5.73 -5.35
N ALA A 154 -12.93 4.51 -5.88
CA ALA A 154 -13.00 4.24 -7.32
C ALA A 154 -14.31 4.75 -7.95
N GLN A 155 -15.39 4.85 -7.18
CA GLN A 155 -16.67 5.41 -7.64
C GLN A 155 -16.70 6.95 -7.59
N ARG A 156 -15.84 7.57 -6.80
CA ARG A 156 -15.84 9.01 -6.51
C ARG A 156 -14.80 9.79 -7.30
N VAL A 157 -13.62 9.23 -7.49
CA VAL A 157 -12.51 9.89 -8.17
C VAL A 157 -12.83 10.15 -9.64
N LYS A 158 -12.51 11.36 -10.09
CA LYS A 158 -12.78 11.83 -11.45
C LYS A 158 -11.55 12.45 -12.12
N SER A 159 -10.65 13.06 -11.33
CA SER A 159 -9.45 13.66 -11.88
C SER A 159 -8.44 12.57 -12.29
N PRO A 160 -7.66 12.77 -13.36
CA PRO A 160 -6.60 11.84 -13.75
C PRO A 160 -5.59 11.59 -12.62
N ASP A 161 -5.24 12.62 -11.86
CA ASP A 161 -4.27 12.54 -10.76
C ASP A 161 -4.81 11.67 -9.61
N ASP A 162 -6.07 11.86 -9.20
CA ASP A 162 -6.71 11.04 -8.15
C ASP A 162 -6.86 9.58 -8.62
N ILE A 163 -7.20 9.36 -9.90
CA ILE A 163 -7.28 8.01 -10.47
C ILE A 163 -5.89 7.36 -10.46
N TRP A 164 -4.85 8.10 -10.79
CA TRP A 164 -3.47 7.60 -10.76
C TRP A 164 -3.05 7.24 -9.34
N SER A 165 -3.25 8.15 -8.37
CA SER A 165 -2.93 7.93 -6.94
C SER A 165 -3.65 6.71 -6.39
N LEU A 166 -4.95 6.60 -6.63
CA LEU A 166 -5.74 5.44 -6.21
C LEU A 166 -5.22 4.15 -6.87
N SER A 167 -4.96 4.19 -8.18
CA SER A 167 -4.48 3.00 -8.90
C SER A 167 -3.11 2.55 -8.39
N HIS A 168 -2.25 3.48 -8.02
CA HIS A 168 -0.96 3.17 -7.41
C HIS A 168 -1.14 2.49 -6.05
N ALA A 169 -1.98 3.04 -5.17
CA ALA A 169 -2.24 2.47 -3.84
C ALA A 169 -2.84 1.05 -3.92
N VAL A 170 -3.84 0.85 -4.78
CA VAL A 170 -4.46 -0.48 -4.98
C VAL A 170 -3.46 -1.48 -5.57
N ARG A 171 -2.57 -1.04 -6.46
CA ARG A 171 -1.51 -1.88 -7.00
C ARG A 171 -0.54 -2.34 -5.91
N VAL A 172 -0.17 -1.44 -4.99
CA VAL A 172 0.68 -1.79 -3.83
C VAL A 172 -0.03 -2.82 -2.94
N ALA A 173 -1.30 -2.60 -2.59
CA ALA A 173 -2.07 -3.57 -1.80
C ALA A 173 -2.15 -4.95 -2.48
N ALA A 174 -2.36 -5.00 -3.80
CA ALA A 174 -2.31 -6.25 -4.55
C ALA A 174 -0.94 -6.93 -4.48
N GLN A 175 0.15 -6.14 -4.49
CA GLN A 175 1.51 -6.67 -4.35
C GLN A 175 1.75 -7.24 -2.97
N ASP A 176 1.26 -6.62 -1.92
CA ASP A 176 1.42 -7.11 -0.56
C ASP A 176 0.62 -8.40 -0.33
N CYS A 177 -0.60 -8.49 -0.86
CA CYS A 177 -1.38 -9.73 -0.85
C CYS A 177 -0.64 -10.89 -1.54
N TYR A 178 -0.13 -10.71 -2.75
CA TYR A 178 0.57 -11.83 -3.40
C TYR A 178 1.90 -12.16 -2.74
N ARG A 179 2.55 -11.21 -2.06
CA ARG A 179 3.75 -11.49 -1.26
C ARG A 179 3.48 -12.41 -0.07
N SER A 180 2.30 -12.31 0.51
CA SER A 180 1.82 -13.19 1.59
C SER A 180 1.08 -14.44 1.08
N ASP A 181 1.13 -14.72 -0.22
CA ASP A 181 0.45 -15.83 -0.89
C ASP A 181 -1.08 -15.78 -0.84
N ASP A 182 -1.66 -14.61 -0.55
CA ASP A 182 -3.09 -14.34 -0.63
C ASP A 182 -3.46 -13.92 -2.07
N PHE A 183 -3.55 -14.91 -2.95
CA PHE A 183 -3.84 -14.67 -4.37
C PHE A 183 -5.29 -14.24 -4.62
N ASP A 184 -6.22 -14.68 -3.79
CA ASP A 184 -7.63 -14.30 -3.91
C ASP A 184 -7.83 -12.80 -3.68
N SER A 185 -7.25 -12.26 -2.61
CA SER A 185 -7.28 -10.82 -2.34
C SER A 185 -6.50 -10.02 -3.37
N ALA A 186 -5.31 -10.52 -3.78
CA ALA A 186 -4.54 -9.90 -4.85
C ALA A 186 -5.35 -9.77 -6.16
N GLU A 187 -6.08 -10.82 -6.56
CA GLU A 187 -6.95 -10.77 -7.74
C GLU A 187 -8.11 -9.77 -7.60
N LYS A 188 -8.73 -9.69 -6.41
CA LYS A 188 -9.79 -8.69 -6.15
C LYS A 188 -9.25 -7.27 -6.36
N PHE A 189 -8.08 -6.95 -5.80
CA PHE A 189 -7.42 -5.65 -5.99
C PHE A 189 -7.06 -5.39 -7.47
N ILE A 190 -6.52 -6.39 -8.18
CA ILE A 190 -6.20 -6.24 -9.61
C ILE A 190 -7.47 -5.97 -10.44
N LYS A 191 -8.57 -6.65 -10.17
CA LYS A 191 -9.86 -6.40 -10.86
C LYS A 191 -10.36 -4.97 -10.61
N LEU A 192 -10.23 -4.49 -9.37
CA LEU A 192 -10.60 -3.11 -9.00
C LEU A 192 -9.72 -2.09 -9.73
N VAL A 193 -8.40 -2.23 -9.64
CA VAL A 193 -7.47 -1.26 -10.21
C VAL A 193 -7.49 -1.25 -11.73
N SER A 194 -7.69 -2.39 -12.39
CA SER A 194 -7.81 -2.45 -13.85
C SER A 194 -8.96 -1.59 -14.38
N ARG A 195 -10.11 -1.64 -13.71
CA ARG A 195 -11.27 -0.80 -14.06
C ARG A 195 -10.99 0.69 -13.83
N THR A 196 -10.32 1.01 -12.74
CA THR A 196 -9.99 2.39 -12.37
C THR A 196 -8.94 2.98 -13.31
N ALA A 197 -7.85 2.26 -13.58
CA ALA A 197 -6.77 2.70 -14.44
C ALA A 197 -7.21 2.90 -15.90
N SER A 198 -8.14 2.09 -16.41
CA SER A 198 -8.69 2.29 -17.76
C SER A 198 -9.36 3.65 -17.95
N ARG A 199 -9.81 4.28 -16.87
CA ARG A 199 -10.46 5.61 -16.89
C ARG A 199 -9.44 6.76 -16.90
N SER A 200 -8.18 6.51 -16.50
CA SER A 200 -7.13 7.56 -16.50
C SER A 200 -6.65 7.93 -17.89
N GLY A 201 -6.82 7.05 -18.88
CA GLY A 201 -6.20 7.17 -20.19
C GLY A 201 -4.69 6.88 -20.21
N ASP A 202 -4.08 6.59 -19.07
CA ASP A 202 -2.66 6.23 -18.96
C ASP A 202 -2.43 4.78 -19.38
N LYS A 203 -1.91 4.61 -20.61
CA LYS A 203 -1.61 3.30 -21.18
C LYS A 203 -0.46 2.57 -20.44
N ALA A 204 0.51 3.31 -19.91
CA ALA A 204 1.64 2.74 -19.19
C ALA A 204 1.17 2.13 -17.85
N LEU A 205 0.34 2.87 -17.11
CA LEU A 205 -0.30 2.40 -15.89
C LEU A 205 -1.16 1.15 -16.16
N ALA A 206 -2.05 1.20 -17.15
CA ALA A 206 -2.89 0.07 -17.51
C ALA A 206 -2.08 -1.18 -17.91
N SER A 207 -0.98 -0.99 -18.67
CA SER A 207 -0.07 -2.06 -19.05
C SER A 207 0.62 -2.68 -17.84
N SER A 208 1.15 -1.87 -16.93
CA SER A 208 1.83 -2.33 -15.71
C SER A 208 0.90 -3.17 -14.82
N ILE A 209 -0.35 -2.75 -14.68
CA ILE A 209 -1.37 -3.49 -13.93
C ILE A 209 -1.71 -4.82 -14.62
N SER A 210 -1.83 -4.82 -15.94
CA SER A 210 -2.06 -6.05 -16.71
C SER A 210 -0.93 -7.06 -16.53
N VAL A 211 0.32 -6.59 -16.58
CA VAL A 211 1.51 -7.44 -16.34
C VAL A 211 1.49 -8.03 -14.93
N LEU A 212 1.21 -7.18 -13.92
CA LEU A 212 1.10 -7.65 -12.54
C LEU A 212 -0.01 -8.69 -12.38
N GLY A 213 -1.18 -8.46 -12.98
CA GLY A 213 -2.29 -9.42 -12.93
C GLY A 213 -1.94 -10.78 -13.56
N LYS A 214 -1.19 -10.78 -14.68
CA LYS A 214 -0.69 -12.02 -15.29
C LYS A 214 0.30 -12.74 -14.37
N LYS A 215 1.21 -11.99 -13.73
CA LYS A 215 2.18 -12.53 -12.77
C LYS A 215 1.48 -13.19 -11.58
N ILE A 216 0.49 -12.51 -10.98
CA ILE A 216 -0.30 -13.03 -9.85
C ILE A 216 -0.97 -14.36 -10.22
N LYS A 217 -1.67 -14.40 -11.35
CA LYS A 217 -2.33 -15.64 -11.84
C LYS A 217 -1.36 -16.79 -12.12
N ALA A 218 -0.18 -16.48 -12.65
CA ALA A 218 0.84 -17.50 -12.89
C ALA A 218 1.37 -18.07 -11.57
N LEU A 219 1.64 -17.20 -10.58
CA LEU A 219 2.11 -17.61 -9.25
C LEU A 219 1.05 -18.39 -8.48
N ASP A 220 -0.21 -17.95 -8.50
CA ASP A 220 -1.34 -18.68 -7.90
C ASP A 220 -1.43 -20.12 -8.42
N LYS A 221 -1.33 -20.30 -9.74
CA LYS A 221 -1.34 -21.63 -10.36
C LYS A 221 -0.18 -22.50 -9.90
N ILE A 222 1.03 -21.92 -9.76
CA ILE A 222 2.20 -22.63 -9.24
C ILE A 222 2.00 -22.99 -7.78
N TYR A 223 1.55 -22.03 -6.96
CA TYR A 223 1.32 -22.22 -5.53
C TYR A 223 0.27 -23.30 -5.26
N SER A 224 -0.85 -23.26 -5.96
CA SER A 224 -1.88 -24.30 -5.89
C SER A 224 -1.34 -25.72 -6.22
N ALA A 225 -0.37 -25.82 -7.14
CA ALA A 225 0.28 -27.09 -7.42
C ALA A 225 1.23 -27.52 -6.30
N VAL A 226 1.93 -26.57 -5.68
CA VAL A 226 2.79 -26.82 -4.51
C VAL A 226 1.95 -27.27 -3.33
N GLU A 227 0.85 -26.57 -3.02
CA GLU A 227 -0.06 -26.96 -1.91
C GLU A 227 -0.59 -28.39 -2.06
N LYS A 228 -0.95 -28.79 -3.27
CA LYS A 228 -1.39 -30.17 -3.55
C LYS A 228 -0.30 -31.19 -3.24
N LYS A 229 0.97 -30.87 -3.51
CA LYS A 229 2.11 -31.73 -3.16
C LYS A 229 2.34 -31.77 -1.65
N LEU A 230 2.27 -30.60 -0.97
CA LEU A 230 2.49 -30.47 0.46
C LEU A 230 1.51 -31.30 1.29
N LYS A 231 0.29 -31.52 0.79
CA LYS A 231 -0.67 -32.44 1.44
C LYS A 231 -0.17 -33.88 1.57
N LYS A 232 0.85 -34.25 0.78
CA LYS A 232 1.44 -35.61 0.72
C LYS A 232 2.89 -35.66 1.21
N LEU A 233 3.50 -34.51 1.47
CA LEU A 233 4.91 -34.38 1.82
C LEU A 233 5.05 -33.83 3.24
N THR A 234 6.08 -34.29 3.96
CA THR A 234 6.45 -33.80 5.28
C THR A 234 7.97 -33.67 5.40
N GLY A 235 8.43 -32.87 6.35
CA GLY A 235 9.86 -32.69 6.62
C GLY A 235 10.65 -32.15 5.44
N PRO A 236 11.88 -32.67 5.18
CA PRO A 236 12.77 -32.13 4.17
C PRO A 236 12.18 -32.06 2.76
N ALA A 237 11.32 -33.02 2.39
CA ALA A 237 10.70 -33.02 1.06
C ALA A 237 9.70 -31.86 0.89
N ALA A 238 8.97 -31.52 1.94
CA ALA A 238 8.08 -30.35 1.96
C ALA A 238 8.90 -29.05 1.92
N ASP A 239 9.97 -28.94 2.71
CA ASP A 239 10.87 -27.79 2.72
C ASP A 239 11.50 -27.55 1.34
N LEU A 240 11.89 -28.60 0.62
CA LEU A 240 12.42 -28.50 -0.73
C LEU A 240 11.41 -27.91 -1.73
N GLU A 241 10.17 -28.38 -1.73
CA GLU A 241 9.14 -27.86 -2.63
C GLU A 241 8.78 -26.40 -2.31
N LEU A 242 8.66 -26.04 -1.04
CA LEU A 242 8.45 -24.65 -0.61
C LEU A 242 9.65 -23.77 -0.93
N GLY A 243 10.86 -24.25 -0.67
CA GLY A 243 12.08 -23.51 -0.98
C GLY A 243 12.23 -23.20 -2.47
N ARG A 244 11.90 -24.16 -3.34
CA ARG A 244 11.85 -23.97 -4.80
C ARG A 244 10.81 -22.93 -5.22
N TYR A 245 9.63 -23.00 -4.63
CA TYR A 245 8.58 -22.02 -4.90
C TYR A 245 9.00 -20.61 -4.52
N TYR A 246 9.44 -20.40 -3.27
CA TYR A 246 9.83 -19.08 -2.81
C TYR A 246 11.04 -18.53 -3.59
N ALA A 247 12.13 -19.29 -3.69
CA ALA A 247 13.34 -18.81 -4.34
C ALA A 247 13.14 -18.63 -5.87
N PHE A 248 12.71 -19.67 -6.59
CA PHE A 248 12.75 -19.64 -8.05
C PHE A 248 11.46 -19.15 -8.72
N SER A 249 10.29 -19.39 -8.13
CA SER A 249 9.03 -18.95 -8.73
C SER A 249 8.65 -17.54 -8.28
N LYS A 250 8.77 -17.28 -6.98
CA LYS A 250 8.37 -16.00 -6.37
C LYS A 250 9.49 -14.98 -6.37
N GLY A 251 10.76 -15.42 -6.35
CA GLY A 251 11.94 -14.59 -6.23
C GLY A 251 12.21 -14.12 -4.79
N ASP A 252 11.58 -14.76 -3.83
CA ASP A 252 11.78 -14.52 -2.40
C ASP A 252 12.91 -15.42 -1.86
N TRP A 253 14.13 -14.99 -2.13
CA TRP A 253 15.33 -15.72 -1.73
C TRP A 253 15.48 -15.76 -0.20
N LYS A 254 15.05 -14.72 0.50
CA LYS A 254 15.15 -14.65 1.97
C LYS A 254 14.35 -15.77 2.64
N THR A 255 13.16 -16.05 2.15
CA THR A 255 12.32 -17.17 2.63
C THR A 255 12.74 -18.51 2.02
N GLY A 256 13.16 -18.51 0.75
CA GLY A 256 13.46 -19.72 0.01
C GLY A 256 14.77 -20.41 0.40
N LEU A 257 15.87 -19.65 0.61
CA LEU A 257 17.20 -20.24 0.90
C LEU A 257 17.24 -21.08 2.17
N PRO A 258 16.67 -20.65 3.33
CA PRO A 258 16.63 -21.49 4.52
C PRO A 258 15.88 -22.82 4.31
N LEU A 259 14.81 -22.80 3.52
CA LEU A 259 14.03 -23.99 3.18
C LEU A 259 14.80 -24.92 2.24
N LEU A 260 15.48 -24.37 1.20
CA LEU A 260 16.31 -25.14 0.30
C LEU A 260 17.46 -25.83 1.04
N ARG A 261 18.09 -25.14 1.99
CA ARG A 261 19.15 -25.72 2.82
C ARG A 261 18.66 -26.90 3.66
N LYS A 262 17.44 -26.82 4.20
CA LYS A 262 16.87 -27.88 5.03
C LYS A 262 16.30 -29.03 4.19
N GLY A 263 15.71 -28.71 3.06
CA GLY A 263 14.94 -29.64 2.25
C GLY A 263 15.75 -30.39 1.18
N SER A 264 16.95 -29.91 0.81
CA SER A 264 17.77 -30.52 -0.22
C SER A 264 19.01 -31.20 0.32
N VAL A 265 19.53 -32.15 -0.47
CA VAL A 265 20.84 -32.79 -0.31
C VAL A 265 21.70 -32.50 -1.53
N GLY A 266 23.03 -32.46 -1.33
CA GLY A 266 23.97 -32.23 -2.43
C GLY A 266 24.12 -30.75 -2.84
N PRO A 267 24.40 -30.47 -4.13
CA PRO A 267 24.84 -29.13 -4.57
C PRO A 267 23.89 -27.97 -4.20
N LEU A 268 22.59 -28.20 -4.26
CA LEU A 268 21.60 -27.16 -3.97
C LEU A 268 21.63 -26.72 -2.48
N ALA A 269 21.82 -27.70 -1.56
CA ALA A 269 21.98 -27.40 -0.14
C ALA A 269 23.28 -26.62 0.14
N ILE A 270 24.35 -26.99 -0.55
CA ILE A 270 25.68 -26.31 -0.39
C ILE A 270 25.58 -24.87 -0.86
N VAL A 271 25.02 -24.62 -2.05
CA VAL A 271 24.82 -23.27 -2.59
C VAL A 271 23.93 -22.43 -1.68
N ALA A 272 22.79 -22.98 -1.24
CA ALA A 272 21.89 -22.26 -0.34
C ALA A 272 22.54 -21.94 1.01
N ALA A 273 23.42 -22.82 1.51
CA ALA A 273 24.17 -22.56 2.74
C ALA A 273 25.24 -21.47 2.55
N ALA A 274 25.93 -21.45 1.40
CA ALA A 274 26.94 -20.45 1.06
C ALA A 274 26.32 -19.06 0.93
N ASP A 275 25.20 -18.92 0.21
CA ASP A 275 24.48 -17.65 0.04
C ASP A 275 23.96 -17.10 1.39
N LEU A 276 23.46 -17.98 2.28
CA LEU A 276 23.06 -17.58 3.65
C LEU A 276 24.24 -17.16 4.53
N GLY A 277 25.45 -17.61 4.23
CA GLY A 277 26.68 -17.20 4.92
C GLY A 277 27.21 -15.85 4.43
N ALA A 278 27.07 -15.57 3.14
CA ALA A 278 27.56 -14.34 2.52
C ALA A 278 26.79 -13.07 2.99
N ASP A 279 25.54 -13.21 3.39
CA ASP A 279 24.72 -12.09 3.92
C ASP A 279 25.10 -11.68 5.37
N ARG A 280 26.13 -12.31 5.97
CA ARG A 280 26.55 -12.07 7.38
C ARG A 280 27.90 -11.38 7.51
N GLU A 281 28.59 -11.13 6.40
CA GLU A 281 29.82 -10.35 6.32
C GLU A 281 29.56 -8.94 5.75
#